data_626736b3afa7c118a3326e6b438ec1a3
#
_entry.id   626736b3afa7c118a3326e6b438ec1a3
#
_cell.length_a   1.000
_cell.length_b   1.000
_cell.length_c   1.000
_cell.angle_alpha   90.00
_cell.angle_beta   90.00
_cell.angle_gamma   90.00
#
_symmetry.space_group_name_H-M   'P 1'
#
loop_
_entity.id
_entity.type
_entity.pdbx_description
1 polymer ?
#
loop_
_entity_poly.entity_id
_entity_poly.type
_entity_poly.pdbx_seq_one_letter_code
_entity_poly.pdbx_strand_id
1 'polypeptide(L)'
;MKKIYSLILGIVILAGFVSCKVDDFNSKYYDPAKTTVVTCDKLMTGAFMSGNGYTFNAYWRMYTWDNYFGKLAQTIGPNVDSGTMYFINDGYAADRWNGFYDILRQYRVMQKTFDAETQEDQAQDRVFLALTEVFLYDHLSQIVDIFGPVPFNKAGYLGITGDLATSYPAYDSDVDLYKMMLTNLDNLYTEIGTLNDNISAATKAKIVAQDYINGGDLEKWQKYCNALLLRLGVHVSANGALVTEGKAAVAKAAGRALPVNHEDAIFVKSDFDGFNYWENFRDGYKDINNTASQEMIDAFQKVAGDPRLEILYFPDASDVYKGKSMKETALEQSANGEIESKGYDQRIYSHLNAATFTYNNLFQSPIISAAEVNFLLAEAYQQGYTSGNAENAFKKAIVESYHQLFDLNVNSDQSKASAPSNEYFKKLSETDKVSDADMLTIAGNLWNAYTNKMEGIMTQKWAHFGIIQPTQAWTDIRRTGYPALIYPTDKGTGVKIANIPNRVKYPSVEADNNTDNYNANKENVGGDTPEFVLFWAKKLQ
;
A
#
# COMPACT_ATOMS: atom_id res chain seq x y z
N MET A 1 16.72 -47.23 -60.18
CA MET A 1 15.74 -46.46 -59.42
C MET A 1 16.12 -46.30 -57.93
N LYS A 2 16.52 -47.30 -57.17
CA LYS A 2 16.90 -47.17 -55.74
C LYS A 2 18.04 -46.16 -55.43
N LYS A 3 19.02 -46.01 -56.33
CA LYS A 3 20.15 -45.03 -56.11
C LYS A 3 19.75 -43.58 -56.31
N ILE A 4 18.69 -43.27 -57.08
CA ILE A 4 18.20 -41.93 -57.34
C ILE A 4 17.39 -41.46 -56.11
N TYR A 5 16.61 -42.33 -55.49
CA TYR A 5 15.86 -41.99 -54.28
C TYR A 5 16.78 -41.71 -53.06
N SER A 6 17.92 -42.40 -52.93
CA SER A 6 18.90 -42.12 -51.89
C SER A 6 19.61 -40.79 -52.09
N LEU A 7 19.82 -40.30 -53.30
CA LEU A 7 20.42 -39.03 -53.61
C LEU A 7 19.43 -37.87 -53.34
N ILE A 8 18.15 -38.05 -53.69
CA ILE A 8 17.10 -37.07 -53.43
C ILE A 8 16.84 -36.93 -51.94
N LEU A 9 16.82 -38.05 -51.19
CA LEU A 9 16.66 -38.03 -49.74
C LEU A 9 17.83 -37.35 -49.02
N GLY A 10 19.08 -37.50 -49.52
CA GLY A 10 20.27 -36.81 -49.01
C GLY A 10 20.23 -35.29 -49.22
N ILE A 11 19.71 -34.84 -50.38
CA ILE A 11 19.57 -33.43 -50.70
C ILE A 11 18.47 -32.75 -49.87
N VAL A 12 17.36 -33.46 -49.59
CA VAL A 12 16.27 -32.93 -48.73
C VAL A 12 16.71 -32.82 -47.27
N ILE A 13 17.57 -33.71 -46.77
CA ILE A 13 18.11 -33.64 -45.42
C ILE A 13 19.15 -32.49 -45.28
N LEU A 14 19.94 -32.22 -46.34
CA LEU A 14 20.90 -31.09 -46.33
C LEU A 14 20.21 -29.73 -46.48
N ALA A 15 19.02 -29.63 -47.07
CA ALA A 15 18.25 -28.38 -47.16
C ALA A 15 17.52 -28.04 -45.87
N GLY A 16 17.38 -28.96 -44.91
CA GLY A 16 16.70 -28.77 -43.62
C GLY A 16 17.54 -28.08 -42.55
N PHE A 17 18.84 -27.84 -42.78
CA PHE A 17 19.73 -27.15 -41.81
C PHE A 17 20.09 -25.73 -42.22
N VAL A 18 19.22 -25.01 -42.94
CA VAL A 18 19.30 -23.56 -42.97
C VAL A 18 18.69 -23.07 -41.66
N SER A 19 19.48 -23.10 -40.58
CA SER A 19 19.17 -22.40 -39.34
C SER A 19 18.88 -20.93 -39.68
N CYS A 20 17.64 -20.51 -39.58
CA CYS A 20 17.33 -19.07 -39.56
C CYS A 20 18.17 -18.49 -38.47
N LYS A 21 19.14 -17.62 -38.83
CA LYS A 21 19.88 -16.85 -37.85
C LYS A 21 18.85 -16.01 -37.09
N VAL A 22 18.84 -16.12 -35.78
CA VAL A 22 17.94 -15.37 -34.89
C VAL A 22 18.04 -13.85 -35.20
N ASP A 23 19.23 -13.38 -35.59
CA ASP A 23 19.48 -11.99 -35.97
C ASP A 23 18.71 -11.57 -37.24
N ASP A 24 18.51 -12.46 -38.22
CA ASP A 24 17.78 -12.18 -39.47
C ASP A 24 16.25 -12.14 -39.23
N PHE A 25 15.76 -12.91 -38.24
CA PHE A 25 14.37 -12.89 -37.83
C PHE A 25 14.06 -11.58 -37.06
N ASN A 26 14.89 -11.21 -36.12
CA ASN A 26 14.72 -9.97 -35.34
C ASN A 26 14.80 -8.70 -36.20
N SER A 27 15.64 -8.69 -37.26
CA SER A 27 15.73 -7.53 -38.15
C SER A 27 14.52 -7.38 -39.10
N LYS A 28 13.83 -8.48 -39.43
CA LYS A 28 12.67 -8.49 -40.35
C LYS A 28 11.33 -8.29 -39.63
N TYR A 29 11.26 -8.60 -38.33
CA TYR A 29 10.05 -8.54 -37.53
C TYR A 29 10.20 -7.56 -36.35
N TYR A 30 10.98 -6.50 -36.59
CA TYR A 30 11.07 -5.39 -35.64
C TYR A 30 9.68 -4.77 -35.42
N ASP A 31 9.15 -4.88 -34.21
CA ASP A 31 7.93 -4.20 -33.82
C ASP A 31 8.33 -2.78 -33.35
N PRO A 32 7.98 -1.72 -34.10
CA PRO A 32 8.36 -0.36 -33.73
C PRO A 32 7.68 0.11 -32.42
N ALA A 33 6.65 -0.59 -31.95
CA ALA A 33 6.01 -0.32 -30.66
C ALA A 33 6.79 -0.94 -29.49
N LYS A 34 7.75 -1.83 -29.75
CA LYS A 34 8.60 -2.45 -28.72
C LYS A 34 9.99 -1.83 -28.76
N THR A 35 10.41 -1.25 -27.64
CA THR A 35 11.79 -0.78 -27.51
C THR A 35 12.75 -1.95 -27.44
N THR A 36 13.81 -1.91 -28.28
CA THR A 36 14.93 -2.84 -28.21
C THR A 36 16.09 -2.31 -27.38
N VAL A 37 16.03 -1.02 -27.03
CA VAL A 37 17.03 -0.35 -26.20
C VAL A 37 16.48 -0.23 -24.78
N VAL A 38 17.13 -0.91 -23.88
CA VAL A 38 16.82 -0.87 -22.43
C VAL A 38 17.65 0.27 -21.82
N THR A 39 16.98 1.22 -21.17
CA THR A 39 17.61 2.39 -20.52
C THR A 39 17.08 2.54 -19.10
N CYS A 40 17.85 3.16 -18.20
CA CYS A 40 17.51 3.29 -16.78
C CYS A 40 16.18 4.04 -16.57
N ASP A 41 15.90 5.08 -17.33
CA ASP A 41 14.64 5.84 -17.27
C ASP A 41 13.41 4.98 -17.59
N LYS A 42 13.48 4.12 -18.62
CA LYS A 42 12.37 3.21 -18.97
C LYS A 42 12.19 2.08 -17.99
N LEU A 43 13.30 1.59 -17.41
CA LEU A 43 13.26 0.56 -16.37
C LEU A 43 12.66 1.10 -15.07
N MET A 44 12.87 2.38 -14.74
CA MET A 44 12.19 3.05 -13.62
C MET A 44 10.67 3.00 -13.81
N THR A 45 10.16 3.42 -14.98
CA THR A 45 8.73 3.30 -15.30
C THR A 45 8.27 1.85 -15.25
N GLY A 46 9.07 0.90 -15.78
CA GLY A 46 8.79 -0.53 -15.72
C GLY A 46 8.67 -1.06 -14.29
N ALA A 47 9.52 -0.61 -13.37
CA ALA A 47 9.44 -0.96 -11.96
C ALA A 47 8.18 -0.39 -11.30
N PHE A 48 7.85 0.87 -11.56
CA PHE A 48 6.63 1.50 -11.06
C PHE A 48 5.38 0.78 -11.58
N MET A 49 5.35 0.47 -12.89
CA MET A 49 4.26 -0.28 -13.52
C MET A 49 4.11 -1.70 -12.96
N SER A 50 5.20 -2.38 -12.63
CA SER A 50 5.17 -3.69 -11.97
C SER A 50 4.52 -3.62 -10.58
N GLY A 51 4.64 -2.48 -9.89
CA GLY A 51 4.02 -2.22 -8.59
C GLY A 51 2.58 -1.71 -8.66
N ASN A 52 2.05 -1.40 -9.86
CA ASN A 52 0.79 -0.69 -10.02
C ASN A 52 -0.40 -1.40 -9.35
N GLY A 53 -0.45 -2.73 -9.36
CA GLY A 53 -1.49 -3.52 -8.74
C GLY A 53 -1.65 -3.29 -7.22
N TYR A 54 -0.64 -2.71 -6.56
CA TYR A 54 -0.63 -2.43 -5.12
C TYR A 54 -0.30 -0.98 -4.77
N THR A 55 -0.01 -0.16 -5.74
CA THR A 55 0.23 1.29 -5.59
C THR A 55 -1.03 2.07 -5.91
N PHE A 56 -1.74 1.66 -6.95
CA PHE A 56 -3.01 2.26 -7.37
C PHE A 56 -4.22 1.56 -6.74
N ASN A 57 -5.42 2.11 -6.98
CA ASN A 57 -6.70 1.50 -6.63
C ASN A 57 -7.06 0.36 -7.60
N ALA A 58 -6.11 -0.51 -7.89
CA ALA A 58 -6.29 -1.64 -8.80
C ALA A 58 -7.03 -2.80 -8.14
N TYR A 59 -7.50 -3.76 -8.95
CA TYR A 59 -8.23 -4.93 -8.51
C TYR A 59 -7.58 -5.66 -7.33
N TRP A 60 -6.28 -5.96 -7.44
CA TRP A 60 -5.54 -6.70 -6.42
C TRP A 60 -5.47 -5.96 -5.09
N ARG A 61 -5.23 -4.65 -5.12
CA ARG A 61 -5.19 -3.85 -3.91
C ARG A 61 -6.58 -3.72 -3.30
N MET A 62 -7.55 -3.18 -4.03
CA MET A 62 -8.84 -2.79 -3.46
C MET A 62 -9.77 -3.96 -3.19
N TYR A 63 -9.92 -4.86 -4.17
CA TYR A 63 -10.87 -5.95 -4.07
C TYR A 63 -10.41 -7.06 -3.13
N THR A 64 -9.13 -7.46 -3.23
CA THR A 64 -8.63 -8.63 -2.51
C THR A 64 -7.86 -8.27 -1.27
N TRP A 65 -6.92 -7.36 -1.39
CA TRP A 65 -5.94 -7.08 -0.37
C TRP A 65 -6.45 -6.09 0.69
N ASP A 66 -6.93 -4.93 0.27
CA ASP A 66 -7.45 -3.92 1.20
C ASP A 66 -8.75 -4.39 1.86
N ASN A 67 -9.62 -5.11 1.14
CA ASN A 67 -10.81 -5.72 1.71
C ASN A 67 -10.48 -6.74 2.82
N TYR A 68 -9.45 -7.58 2.63
CA TYR A 68 -9.00 -8.50 3.67
C TYR A 68 -8.46 -7.74 4.89
N PHE A 69 -7.54 -6.81 4.69
CA PHE A 69 -6.99 -6.02 5.80
C PHE A 69 -8.01 -5.05 6.39
N GLY A 70 -8.97 -4.58 5.62
CA GLY A 70 -10.11 -3.80 6.12
C GLY A 70 -10.95 -4.57 7.14
N LYS A 71 -11.12 -5.89 6.97
CA LYS A 71 -11.76 -6.76 7.96
C LYS A 71 -10.89 -6.95 9.19
N LEU A 72 -9.59 -7.19 9.03
CA LEU A 72 -8.67 -7.34 10.15
C LEU A 72 -8.53 -6.05 10.96
N ALA A 73 -8.44 -4.91 10.29
CA ALA A 73 -8.39 -3.60 10.92
C ALA A 73 -9.76 -3.08 11.34
N GLN A 74 -10.85 -3.76 10.98
CA GLN A 74 -12.24 -3.36 11.24
C GLN A 74 -12.57 -1.95 10.73
N THR A 75 -11.99 -1.56 9.62
CA THR A 75 -12.31 -0.29 8.94
C THR A 75 -13.55 -0.41 8.05
N ILE A 76 -14.05 -1.63 7.84
CA ILE A 76 -15.32 -1.96 7.19
C ILE A 76 -16.18 -2.80 8.13
N GLY A 77 -17.48 -2.81 7.92
CA GLY A 77 -18.43 -3.59 8.70
C GLY A 77 -18.11 -5.09 8.64
N PRO A 78 -18.11 -5.79 9.78
CA PRO A 78 -17.70 -7.19 9.85
C PRO A 78 -18.72 -8.14 9.20
N ASN A 79 -18.20 -9.26 8.68
CA ASN A 79 -19.00 -10.42 8.33
C ASN A 79 -18.40 -11.67 8.99
N VAL A 80 -18.81 -11.94 10.23
CA VAL A 80 -18.24 -13.02 11.07
C VAL A 80 -18.66 -14.43 10.64
N ASP A 81 -19.68 -14.56 9.80
CA ASP A 81 -20.17 -15.86 9.33
C ASP A 81 -19.56 -16.29 7.99
N SER A 82 -18.70 -15.45 7.39
CA SER A 82 -18.18 -15.70 6.04
C SER A 82 -17.15 -16.82 5.96
N GLY A 83 -16.54 -17.24 7.07
CA GLY A 83 -15.40 -18.16 7.07
C GLY A 83 -14.10 -17.59 6.51
N THR A 84 -14.09 -16.30 6.16
CA THR A 84 -12.95 -15.63 5.51
C THR A 84 -12.39 -14.46 6.32
N MET A 85 -12.83 -14.31 7.57
CA MET A 85 -12.49 -13.15 8.38
C MET A 85 -11.00 -13.04 8.69
N TYR A 86 -10.34 -14.17 8.99
CA TYR A 86 -8.96 -14.21 9.46
C TYR A 86 -8.00 -14.87 8.48
N PHE A 87 -8.48 -15.29 7.31
CA PHE A 87 -7.67 -15.97 6.32
C PHE A 87 -7.76 -15.29 4.98
N ILE A 88 -6.59 -15.03 4.41
CA ILE A 88 -6.50 -14.65 3.02
C ILE A 88 -6.36 -15.93 2.16
N ASN A 89 -6.95 -15.92 0.98
CA ASN A 89 -6.74 -16.99 0.01
C ASN A 89 -5.27 -17.03 -0.41
N ASP A 90 -4.70 -18.23 -0.52
CA ASP A 90 -3.30 -18.45 -0.90
C ASP A 90 -2.93 -17.79 -2.24
N GLY A 91 -3.84 -17.83 -3.22
CA GLY A 91 -3.64 -17.15 -4.50
C GLY A 91 -3.45 -15.64 -4.35
N TYR A 92 -4.21 -14.98 -3.47
CA TYR A 92 -4.05 -13.54 -3.22
C TYR A 92 -2.76 -13.21 -2.48
N ALA A 93 -2.32 -14.08 -1.55
CA ALA A 93 -1.02 -13.96 -0.93
C ALA A 93 0.11 -14.10 -1.96
N ALA A 94 -0.02 -15.08 -2.88
CA ALA A 94 0.91 -15.29 -3.98
C ALA A 94 0.95 -14.10 -4.94
N ASP A 95 -0.18 -13.49 -5.27
CA ASP A 95 -0.22 -12.31 -6.15
C ASP A 95 0.52 -11.12 -5.55
N ARG A 96 0.35 -10.86 -4.25
CA ARG A 96 1.10 -9.78 -3.56
C ARG A 96 2.60 -10.07 -3.51
N TRP A 97 2.95 -11.33 -3.23
CA TRP A 97 4.32 -11.83 -3.24
C TRP A 97 4.97 -11.63 -4.60
N ASN A 98 4.36 -12.17 -5.64
CA ASN A 98 4.87 -12.10 -7.02
C ASN A 98 4.97 -10.64 -7.51
N GLY A 99 3.97 -9.80 -7.21
CA GLY A 99 4.00 -8.38 -7.58
C GLY A 99 5.19 -7.63 -6.98
N PHE A 100 5.63 -7.97 -5.78
CA PHE A 100 6.86 -7.41 -5.21
C PHE A 100 8.11 -7.87 -5.98
N TYR A 101 8.22 -9.17 -6.29
CA TYR A 101 9.39 -9.69 -7.01
C TYR A 101 9.45 -9.23 -8.47
N ASP A 102 8.32 -8.84 -9.06
CA ASP A 102 8.32 -8.19 -10.37
C ASP A 102 8.96 -6.80 -10.33
N ILE A 103 8.71 -6.01 -9.27
CA ILE A 103 9.42 -4.73 -9.04
C ILE A 103 10.92 -4.99 -8.86
N LEU A 104 11.28 -5.92 -7.99
CA LEU A 104 12.66 -6.26 -7.68
C LEU A 104 13.42 -6.72 -8.93
N ARG A 105 12.78 -7.53 -9.78
CA ARG A 105 13.36 -7.99 -11.06
C ARG A 105 13.66 -6.81 -11.99
N GLN A 106 12.74 -5.85 -12.14
CA GLN A 106 12.97 -4.66 -12.94
C GLN A 106 14.14 -3.84 -12.39
N TYR A 107 14.19 -3.66 -11.09
CA TYR A 107 15.30 -2.97 -10.43
C TYR A 107 16.64 -3.67 -10.64
N ARG A 108 16.72 -5.02 -10.56
CA ARG A 108 17.95 -5.77 -10.83
C ARG A 108 18.44 -5.60 -12.28
N VAL A 109 17.51 -5.61 -13.25
CA VAL A 109 17.84 -5.32 -14.66
C VAL A 109 18.38 -3.90 -14.79
N MET A 110 17.78 -2.92 -14.10
CA MET A 110 18.25 -1.53 -14.09
C MET A 110 19.67 -1.42 -13.52
N GLN A 111 19.96 -2.09 -12.40
CA GLN A 111 21.31 -2.13 -11.82
C GLN A 111 22.33 -2.64 -12.85
N LYS A 112 22.04 -3.76 -13.53
CA LYS A 112 22.92 -4.32 -14.57
C LYS A 112 23.12 -3.34 -15.74
N THR A 113 22.05 -2.66 -16.18
CA THR A 113 22.11 -1.67 -17.26
C THR A 113 23.01 -0.51 -16.87
N PHE A 114 22.80 0.04 -15.68
CA PHE A 114 23.57 1.12 -15.09
C PHE A 114 25.06 0.76 -14.95
N ASP A 115 25.38 -0.45 -14.44
CA ASP A 115 26.76 -0.90 -14.26
C ASP A 115 27.52 -1.05 -15.58
N ALA A 116 26.82 -1.18 -16.71
CA ALA A 116 27.41 -1.27 -18.05
C ALA A 116 27.59 0.10 -18.72
N GLU A 117 27.11 1.18 -18.14
CA GLU A 117 27.21 2.54 -18.67
C GLU A 117 28.61 3.15 -18.44
N THR A 118 28.89 4.23 -19.18
CA THR A 118 30.09 5.04 -18.90
C THR A 118 29.93 5.81 -17.58
N GLN A 119 31.03 6.23 -16.97
CA GLN A 119 30.96 7.04 -15.73
C GLN A 119 30.18 8.36 -15.92
N GLU A 120 30.22 8.96 -17.12
CA GLU A 120 29.47 10.17 -17.44
C GLU A 120 27.96 9.89 -17.46
N ASP A 121 27.55 8.79 -18.11
CA ASP A 121 26.15 8.36 -18.14
C ASP A 121 25.68 7.95 -16.74
N GLN A 122 26.48 7.20 -15.99
CA GLN A 122 26.17 6.82 -14.61
C GLN A 122 25.93 8.03 -13.71
N ALA A 123 26.71 9.11 -13.87
CA ALA A 123 26.50 10.34 -13.12
C ALA A 123 25.14 11.01 -13.40
N GLN A 124 24.59 10.79 -14.61
CA GLN A 124 23.26 11.28 -14.99
C GLN A 124 22.14 10.30 -14.63
N ASP A 125 22.34 9.01 -14.83
CA ASP A 125 21.30 8.00 -14.73
C ASP A 125 21.15 7.43 -13.31
N ARG A 126 22.08 7.74 -12.37
CA ARG A 126 21.95 7.35 -10.94
C ARG A 126 20.63 7.81 -10.31
N VAL A 127 20.07 8.93 -10.78
CA VAL A 127 18.78 9.44 -10.29
C VAL A 127 17.64 8.42 -10.50
N PHE A 128 17.59 7.71 -11.63
CA PHE A 128 16.55 6.71 -11.90
C PHE A 128 16.61 5.54 -10.91
N LEU A 129 17.84 5.11 -10.56
CA LEU A 129 18.02 4.08 -9.53
C LEU A 129 17.58 4.60 -8.17
N ALA A 130 17.98 5.82 -7.78
CA ALA A 130 17.64 6.40 -6.48
C ALA A 130 16.12 6.52 -6.27
N LEU A 131 15.39 7.00 -7.28
CA LEU A 131 13.92 7.09 -7.21
C LEU A 131 13.28 5.70 -7.14
N THR A 132 13.79 4.74 -7.92
CA THR A 132 13.31 3.36 -7.90
C THR A 132 13.61 2.68 -6.55
N GLU A 133 14.73 2.97 -5.91
CA GLU A 133 15.08 2.44 -4.58
C GLU A 133 14.09 2.92 -3.51
N VAL A 134 13.66 4.19 -3.53
CA VAL A 134 12.63 4.69 -2.60
C VAL A 134 11.33 3.90 -2.78
N PHE A 135 10.86 3.74 -4.01
CA PHE A 135 9.65 2.98 -4.33
C PHE A 135 9.78 1.50 -3.95
N LEU A 136 10.92 0.88 -4.25
CA LEU A 136 11.20 -0.51 -3.91
C LEU A 136 11.19 -0.73 -2.39
N TYR A 137 11.79 0.19 -1.60
CA TYR A 137 11.82 0.06 -0.14
C TYR A 137 10.44 0.29 0.50
N ASP A 138 9.57 1.12 -0.08
CA ASP A 138 8.19 1.19 0.36
C ASP A 138 7.49 -0.17 0.19
N HIS A 139 7.59 -0.77 -1.00
CA HIS A 139 7.02 -2.09 -1.25
C HIS A 139 7.68 -3.21 -0.43
N LEU A 140 9.00 -3.17 -0.24
CA LEU A 140 9.72 -4.13 0.61
C LEU A 140 9.24 -4.05 2.05
N SER A 141 9.08 -2.83 2.60
CA SER A 141 8.60 -2.66 3.96
C SER A 141 7.22 -3.30 4.17
N GLN A 142 6.32 -3.10 3.20
CA GLN A 142 4.98 -3.71 3.24
C GLN A 142 5.05 -5.24 3.20
N ILE A 143 5.90 -5.84 2.35
CA ILE A 143 6.07 -7.29 2.26
C ILE A 143 6.64 -7.84 3.57
N VAL A 144 7.64 -7.17 4.16
CA VAL A 144 8.20 -7.56 5.45
C VAL A 144 7.18 -7.42 6.57
N ASP A 145 6.37 -6.36 6.58
CA ASP A 145 5.31 -6.15 7.57
C ASP A 145 4.18 -7.18 7.45
N ILE A 146 4.01 -7.78 6.29
CA ILE A 146 2.96 -8.77 6.02
C ILE A 146 3.44 -10.19 6.29
N PHE A 147 4.62 -10.55 5.79
CA PHE A 147 5.12 -11.94 5.79
C PHE A 147 6.25 -12.20 6.82
N GLY A 148 6.97 -11.18 7.29
CA GLY A 148 8.19 -11.29 8.08
C GLY A 148 9.44 -11.40 7.19
N PRO A 149 10.42 -12.28 7.50
CA PRO A 149 11.60 -12.51 6.67
C PRO A 149 11.24 -12.84 5.22
N VAL A 150 11.96 -12.27 4.26
CA VAL A 150 11.75 -12.52 2.80
C VAL A 150 13.07 -12.58 2.05
N PRO A 151 13.18 -13.31 0.93
CA PRO A 151 14.32 -13.23 0.06
C PRO A 151 14.45 -11.84 -0.59
N PHE A 152 15.55 -11.15 -0.42
CA PHE A 152 15.79 -9.84 -1.04
C PHE A 152 17.18 -9.69 -1.64
N ASN A 153 18.24 -9.85 -0.82
CA ASN A 153 19.61 -9.53 -1.23
C ASN A 153 20.10 -10.40 -2.40
N LYS A 154 19.68 -11.66 -2.45
CA LYS A 154 20.06 -12.63 -3.49
C LYS A 154 18.90 -12.93 -4.46
N ALA A 155 17.76 -12.27 -4.31
CA ALA A 155 16.59 -12.48 -5.17
C ALA A 155 16.62 -11.60 -6.43
N GLY A 156 15.93 -12.07 -7.49
CA GLY A 156 15.72 -11.31 -8.73
C GLY A 156 16.84 -11.42 -9.77
N TYR A 157 17.85 -12.28 -9.56
CA TYR A 157 19.02 -12.38 -10.45
C TYR A 157 18.91 -13.40 -11.57
N LEU A 158 17.96 -14.33 -11.53
CA LEU A 158 17.85 -15.39 -12.56
C LEU A 158 17.77 -14.81 -13.99
N GLY A 159 16.93 -13.82 -14.22
CA GLY A 159 16.79 -13.17 -15.53
C GLY A 159 18.04 -12.43 -16.02
N ILE A 160 18.99 -12.15 -15.11
CA ILE A 160 20.25 -11.45 -15.40
C ILE A 160 21.38 -12.43 -15.68
N THR A 161 21.46 -13.49 -14.85
CA THR A 161 22.58 -14.45 -14.88
C THR A 161 22.30 -15.64 -15.78
N GLY A 162 21.03 -16.02 -15.95
CA GLY A 162 20.62 -17.29 -16.55
C GLY A 162 20.98 -18.52 -15.71
N ASP A 163 21.53 -18.33 -14.51
CA ASP A 163 21.95 -19.39 -13.60
C ASP A 163 20.81 -19.81 -12.69
N LEU A 164 20.33 -21.04 -12.85
CA LEU A 164 19.27 -21.62 -12.01
C LEU A 164 19.63 -21.67 -10.52
N ALA A 165 20.92 -21.72 -10.17
CA ALA A 165 21.34 -21.65 -8.77
C ALA A 165 20.93 -20.33 -8.09
N THR A 166 20.73 -19.24 -8.84
CA THR A 166 20.23 -17.96 -8.34
C THR A 166 18.71 -17.89 -8.22
N SER A 167 17.98 -18.95 -8.60
CA SER A 167 16.51 -19.01 -8.53
C SER A 167 15.98 -19.33 -7.13
N TYR A 168 16.84 -19.82 -6.25
CA TYR A 168 16.48 -20.31 -4.92
C TYR A 168 17.18 -19.48 -3.83
N PRO A 169 16.82 -18.19 -3.67
CA PRO A 169 17.48 -17.33 -2.69
C PRO A 169 17.05 -17.70 -1.26
N ALA A 170 18.02 -17.61 -0.32
CA ALA A 170 17.73 -17.70 1.10
C ALA A 170 16.93 -16.47 1.56
N TYR A 171 16.16 -16.64 2.64
CA TYR A 171 15.43 -15.57 3.28
C TYR A 171 16.40 -14.65 4.04
N ASP A 172 16.22 -13.37 3.88
CA ASP A 172 16.88 -12.35 4.70
C ASP A 172 16.03 -12.06 5.94
N SER A 173 16.69 -11.82 7.07
CA SER A 173 16.02 -11.47 8.32
C SER A 173 15.23 -10.15 8.18
N ASP A 174 14.01 -10.11 8.69
CA ASP A 174 13.18 -8.91 8.76
C ASP A 174 13.87 -7.77 9.52
N VAL A 175 14.62 -8.08 10.59
CA VAL A 175 15.44 -7.12 11.33
C VAL A 175 16.53 -6.51 10.45
N ASP A 176 17.28 -7.33 9.70
CA ASP A 176 18.36 -6.86 8.84
C ASP A 176 17.82 -6.05 7.65
N LEU A 177 16.69 -6.46 7.08
CA LEU A 177 16.02 -5.71 6.02
C LEU A 177 15.54 -4.34 6.50
N TYR A 178 14.95 -4.24 7.68
CA TYR A 178 14.56 -2.97 8.28
C TYR A 178 15.77 -2.07 8.55
N LYS A 179 16.84 -2.61 9.12
CA LYS A 179 18.09 -1.87 9.37
C LYS A 179 18.69 -1.34 8.07
N MET A 180 18.70 -2.16 7.02
CA MET A 180 19.15 -1.77 5.68
C MET A 180 18.27 -0.63 5.12
N MET A 181 16.94 -0.76 5.16
CA MET A 181 16.02 0.26 4.65
C MET A 181 16.20 1.59 5.39
N LEU A 182 16.28 1.59 6.72
CA LEU A 182 16.51 2.81 7.50
C LEU A 182 17.81 3.51 7.10
N THR A 183 18.90 2.74 6.93
CA THR A 183 20.20 3.28 6.54
C THR A 183 20.17 3.83 5.11
N ASN A 184 19.60 3.08 4.18
CA ASN A 184 19.59 3.47 2.77
C ASN A 184 18.67 4.66 2.50
N LEU A 185 17.49 4.73 3.13
CA LEU A 185 16.59 5.88 3.02
C LEU A 185 17.23 7.17 3.57
N ASP A 186 17.98 7.08 4.68
CA ASP A 186 18.75 8.21 5.22
C ASP A 186 19.78 8.75 4.22
N ASN A 187 20.50 7.85 3.54
CA ASN A 187 21.46 8.20 2.50
C ASN A 187 20.78 8.74 1.24
N LEU A 188 19.71 8.07 0.77
CA LEU A 188 18.96 8.46 -0.42
C LEU A 188 18.35 9.86 -0.31
N TYR A 189 17.89 10.26 0.87
CA TYR A 189 17.40 11.63 1.09
C TYR A 189 18.46 12.68 0.69
N THR A 190 19.69 12.50 1.13
CA THR A 190 20.80 13.40 0.83
C THR A 190 21.24 13.28 -0.63
N GLU A 191 21.29 12.06 -1.14
CA GLU A 191 21.68 11.75 -2.52
C GLU A 191 20.70 12.37 -3.53
N ILE A 192 19.38 12.24 -3.34
CA ILE A 192 18.36 12.80 -4.23
C ILE A 192 18.50 14.34 -4.30
N GLY A 193 18.73 15.00 -3.16
CA GLY A 193 19.00 16.44 -3.15
C GLY A 193 20.23 16.81 -3.97
N THR A 194 21.34 16.07 -3.79
CA THR A 194 22.58 16.28 -4.55
C THR A 194 22.38 16.03 -6.05
N LEU A 195 21.63 14.98 -6.41
CA LEU A 195 21.32 14.67 -7.81
C LEU A 195 20.46 15.77 -8.44
N ASN A 196 19.47 16.32 -7.70
CA ASN A 196 18.65 17.43 -8.20
C ASN A 196 19.47 18.65 -8.61
N ASP A 197 20.57 18.92 -7.90
CA ASP A 197 21.47 20.04 -8.22
C ASP A 197 22.40 19.76 -9.40
N ASN A 198 22.75 18.50 -9.66
CA ASN A 198 23.87 18.14 -10.54
C ASN A 198 23.46 17.50 -11.87
N ILE A 199 22.25 16.93 -12.00
CA ILE A 199 21.80 16.32 -13.25
C ILE A 199 21.44 17.40 -14.31
N SER A 200 21.62 17.02 -15.57
CA SER A 200 21.37 17.88 -16.72
C SER A 200 19.87 18.17 -16.92
N ALA A 201 19.56 19.26 -17.63
CA ALA A 201 18.20 19.54 -18.07
C ALA A 201 17.59 18.42 -18.93
N ALA A 202 18.42 17.73 -19.73
CA ALA A 202 17.99 16.58 -20.52
C ALA A 202 17.58 15.40 -19.64
N THR A 203 18.34 15.10 -18.59
CA THR A 203 17.99 14.07 -17.61
C THR A 203 16.71 14.43 -16.86
N LYS A 204 16.56 15.69 -16.42
CA LYS A 204 15.31 16.18 -15.79
C LYS A 204 14.09 15.98 -16.70
N ALA A 205 14.23 16.28 -18.00
CA ALA A 205 13.16 16.06 -18.97
C ALA A 205 12.79 14.57 -19.13
N LYS A 206 13.77 13.65 -19.07
CA LYS A 206 13.50 12.21 -19.06
C LYS A 206 12.72 11.80 -17.81
N ILE A 207 13.08 12.32 -16.62
CA ILE A 207 12.37 12.03 -15.39
C ILE A 207 10.91 12.46 -15.50
N VAL A 208 10.65 13.71 -15.94
CA VAL A 208 9.29 14.23 -16.13
C VAL A 208 8.45 13.34 -17.06
N ALA A 209 9.07 12.81 -18.13
CA ALA A 209 8.39 11.96 -19.10
C ALA A 209 8.09 10.54 -18.59
N GLN A 210 8.83 10.05 -17.58
CA GLN A 210 8.79 8.67 -17.12
C GLN A 210 8.20 8.51 -15.70
N ASP A 211 8.17 9.57 -14.89
CA ASP A 211 7.70 9.57 -13.51
C ASP A 211 6.23 9.96 -13.41
N TYR A 212 5.36 8.98 -13.29
CA TYR A 212 3.93 9.21 -13.07
C TYR A 212 3.54 9.26 -11.57
N ILE A 213 4.49 9.13 -10.65
CA ILE A 213 4.23 9.25 -9.21
C ILE A 213 4.30 10.73 -8.82
N ASN A 214 5.46 11.35 -8.96
CA ASN A 214 5.67 12.75 -8.59
C ASN A 214 5.85 13.69 -9.79
N GLY A 215 5.75 13.19 -11.03
CA GLY A 215 5.84 14.00 -12.26
C GLY A 215 7.19 14.66 -12.48
N GLY A 216 8.26 14.05 -11.98
CA GLY A 216 9.62 14.54 -12.10
C GLY A 216 10.03 15.56 -11.03
N ASP A 217 9.19 15.80 -10.04
CA ASP A 217 9.50 16.67 -8.90
C ASP A 217 10.42 15.95 -7.90
N LEU A 218 11.72 16.25 -7.96
CA LEU A 218 12.72 15.63 -7.10
C LEU A 218 12.63 16.10 -5.63
N GLU A 219 12.07 17.28 -5.37
CA GLU A 219 11.81 17.72 -4.00
C GLU A 219 10.67 16.90 -3.37
N LYS A 220 9.63 16.59 -4.14
CA LYS A 220 8.60 15.64 -3.71
C LYS A 220 9.15 14.24 -3.47
N TRP A 221 10.05 13.76 -4.33
CA TRP A 221 10.73 12.49 -4.11
C TRP A 221 11.57 12.49 -2.84
N GLN A 222 12.28 13.59 -2.55
CA GLN A 222 13.04 13.75 -1.34
C GLN A 222 12.12 13.75 -0.09
N LYS A 223 10.98 14.45 -0.15
CA LYS A 223 9.95 14.40 0.89
C LYS A 223 9.35 13.00 1.06
N TYR A 224 9.10 12.28 -0.02
CA TYR A 224 8.63 10.89 0.01
C TYR A 224 9.64 9.97 0.71
N CYS A 225 10.90 10.02 0.30
CA CYS A 225 11.98 9.27 0.92
C CYS A 225 12.05 9.50 2.43
N ASN A 226 11.98 10.78 2.84
CA ASN A 226 12.03 11.16 4.25
C ASN A 226 10.79 10.76 5.04
N ALA A 227 9.61 10.84 4.44
CA ALA A 227 8.36 10.38 5.06
C ALA A 227 8.34 8.86 5.24
N LEU A 228 8.89 8.11 4.27
CA LEU A 228 9.08 6.67 4.41
C LEU A 228 10.09 6.33 5.53
N LEU A 229 11.20 7.08 5.62
CA LEU A 229 12.14 6.95 6.75
C LEU A 229 11.46 7.21 8.10
N LEU A 230 10.60 8.23 8.18
CA LEU A 230 9.81 8.52 9.38
C LEU A 230 8.86 7.36 9.72
N ARG A 231 8.09 6.85 8.74
CA ARG A 231 7.16 5.73 8.92
C ARG A 231 7.88 4.51 9.46
N LEU A 232 8.94 4.07 8.79
CA LEU A 232 9.69 2.88 9.19
C LEU A 232 10.43 3.07 10.52
N GLY A 233 10.95 4.27 10.76
CA GLY A 233 11.56 4.62 12.04
C GLY A 233 10.55 4.52 13.19
N VAL A 234 9.34 5.07 13.04
CA VAL A 234 8.26 4.97 14.05
C VAL A 234 7.85 3.51 14.25
N HIS A 235 7.75 2.70 13.19
CA HIS A 235 7.37 1.30 13.29
C HIS A 235 8.26 0.51 14.26
N VAL A 236 9.56 0.75 14.26
CA VAL A 236 10.52 -0.01 15.08
C VAL A 236 10.97 0.71 16.37
N SER A 237 10.43 1.91 16.65
CA SER A 237 10.88 2.73 17.80
C SER A 237 10.34 2.29 19.16
N ALA A 238 9.28 1.46 19.19
CA ALA A 238 8.62 1.03 20.43
C ALA A 238 9.06 -0.36 20.89
N ASN A 239 9.24 -1.30 19.98
CA ASN A 239 9.45 -2.72 20.28
C ASN A 239 10.57 -3.31 19.43
N GLY A 240 11.14 -4.42 19.90
CA GLY A 240 12.08 -5.24 19.13
C GLY A 240 13.52 -4.77 19.15
N ALA A 241 14.28 -5.27 18.20
CA ALA A 241 15.75 -5.16 18.17
C ALA A 241 16.27 -3.80 17.68
N LEU A 242 15.43 -2.99 17.00
CA LEU A 242 15.84 -1.76 16.30
C LEU A 242 15.33 -0.46 16.95
N VAL A 243 14.98 -0.50 18.24
CA VAL A 243 14.44 0.68 18.95
C VAL A 243 15.37 1.90 18.87
N THR A 244 16.67 1.69 18.99
CA THR A 244 17.68 2.77 18.94
C THR A 244 17.79 3.34 17.53
N GLU A 245 17.89 2.49 16.52
CA GLU A 245 17.97 2.85 15.10
C GLU A 245 16.68 3.56 14.64
N GLY A 246 15.52 3.05 15.09
CA GLY A 246 14.22 3.65 14.81
C GLY A 246 14.14 5.09 15.35
N LYS A 247 14.45 5.31 16.63
CA LYS A 247 14.45 6.65 17.24
C LYS A 247 15.43 7.59 16.54
N ALA A 248 16.60 7.09 16.16
CA ALA A 248 17.58 7.89 15.41
C ALA A 248 17.04 8.29 14.02
N ALA A 249 16.38 7.36 13.31
CA ALA A 249 15.74 7.64 12.03
C ALA A 249 14.60 8.66 12.17
N VAL A 250 13.75 8.52 13.19
CA VAL A 250 12.68 9.48 13.51
C VAL A 250 13.23 10.88 13.77
N ALA A 251 14.28 11.00 14.58
CA ALA A 251 14.89 12.30 14.90
C ALA A 251 15.47 12.98 13.66
N LYS A 252 16.12 12.21 12.77
CA LYS A 252 16.62 12.72 11.48
C LYS A 252 15.49 13.17 10.57
N ALA A 253 14.47 12.31 10.38
CA ALA A 253 13.36 12.58 9.49
C ALA A 253 12.55 13.82 9.95
N ALA A 254 12.29 13.95 11.24
CA ALA A 254 11.57 15.10 11.81
C ALA A 254 12.34 16.44 11.66
N GLY A 255 13.65 16.39 11.50
CA GLY A 255 14.51 17.57 11.25
C GLY A 255 14.64 17.98 9.78
N ARG A 256 13.97 17.31 8.87
CA ARG A 256 14.06 17.48 7.41
C ARG A 256 12.72 17.82 6.78
N ALA A 257 12.72 18.15 5.48
CA ALA A 257 11.48 18.43 4.75
C ALA A 257 10.59 17.17 4.69
N LEU A 258 9.32 17.35 5.05
CA LEU A 258 8.28 16.33 5.07
C LEU A 258 7.02 16.84 4.37
N PRO A 259 6.19 15.96 3.77
CA PRO A 259 4.93 16.32 3.16
C PRO A 259 3.84 16.53 4.24
N VAL A 260 3.93 17.62 4.99
CA VAL A 260 3.03 17.93 6.13
C VAL A 260 1.77 18.70 5.73
N ASN A 261 1.65 19.15 4.49
CA ASN A 261 0.47 19.80 3.94
C ASN A 261 -0.10 18.96 2.81
N HIS A 262 -1.40 19.08 2.53
CA HIS A 262 -2.10 18.26 1.53
C HIS A 262 -1.47 18.34 0.13
N GLU A 263 -1.02 19.52 -0.29
CA GLU A 263 -0.40 19.74 -1.60
C GLU A 263 0.94 19.00 -1.78
N ASP A 264 1.59 18.70 -0.66
CA ASP A 264 2.86 17.96 -0.64
C ASP A 264 2.66 16.43 -0.55
N ALA A 265 1.44 15.97 -0.28
CA ALA A 265 1.15 14.54 -0.14
C ALA A 265 1.52 13.76 -1.41
N ILE A 266 1.97 12.52 -1.21
CA ILE A 266 2.40 11.65 -2.29
C ILE A 266 1.22 10.81 -2.76
N PHE A 267 0.71 11.18 -3.93
CA PHE A 267 -0.35 10.47 -4.63
C PHE A 267 0.14 9.94 -5.96
N VAL A 268 -0.45 8.86 -6.40
CA VAL A 268 -0.31 8.46 -7.80
C VAL A 268 -1.23 9.33 -8.65
N LYS A 269 -0.74 9.84 -9.77
CA LYS A 269 -1.54 10.67 -10.70
C LYS A 269 -2.70 9.86 -11.28
N SER A 270 -3.91 10.43 -11.20
CA SER A 270 -5.14 9.81 -11.69
C SER A 270 -5.28 9.81 -13.22
N ASP A 271 -4.56 10.70 -13.88
CA ASP A 271 -4.61 10.92 -15.33
C ASP A 271 -3.58 10.10 -16.13
N PHE A 272 -2.91 9.16 -15.47
CA PHE A 272 -2.00 8.26 -16.17
C PHE A 272 -2.79 7.34 -17.09
N ASP A 273 -2.54 7.46 -18.39
CA ASP A 273 -3.31 6.86 -19.46
C ASP A 273 -3.46 5.33 -19.34
N GLY A 274 -4.69 4.85 -19.41
CA GLY A 274 -5.03 3.42 -19.43
C GLY A 274 -5.40 2.77 -18.09
N PHE A 275 -5.44 3.51 -16.99
CA PHE A 275 -5.81 2.97 -15.69
C PHE A 275 -7.26 3.30 -15.31
N ASN A 276 -8.13 2.31 -15.41
CA ASN A 276 -9.55 2.42 -15.03
C ASN A 276 -9.79 1.79 -13.65
N TYR A 277 -9.27 2.44 -12.58
CA TYR A 277 -9.22 1.86 -11.24
C TYR A 277 -10.51 1.97 -10.44
N TRP A 278 -11.37 2.95 -10.76
CA TRP A 278 -12.60 3.19 -10.04
C TRP A 278 -13.59 2.01 -10.12
N GLU A 279 -13.63 1.29 -11.24
CA GLU A 279 -14.47 0.09 -11.38
C GLU A 279 -14.05 -1.00 -10.41
N ASN A 280 -12.75 -1.20 -10.25
CA ASN A 280 -12.20 -2.18 -9.31
C ASN A 280 -12.48 -1.78 -7.85
N PHE A 281 -12.38 -0.49 -7.53
CA PHE A 281 -12.74 0.02 -6.22
C PHE A 281 -14.22 -0.20 -5.94
N ARG A 282 -15.11 0.22 -6.86
CA ARG A 282 -16.55 0.00 -6.76
C ARG A 282 -16.87 -1.48 -6.55
N ASP A 283 -16.28 -2.37 -7.35
CA ASP A 283 -16.54 -3.80 -7.27
C ASP A 283 -16.01 -4.43 -5.97
N GLY A 284 -14.95 -3.91 -5.40
CA GLY A 284 -14.40 -4.34 -4.12
C GLY A 284 -15.25 -3.97 -2.91
N TYR A 285 -15.94 -2.84 -2.98
CA TYR A 285 -16.68 -2.27 -1.86
C TYR A 285 -18.19 -2.17 -2.08
N LYS A 286 -18.75 -2.90 -3.03
CA LYS A 286 -20.19 -3.05 -3.17
C LYS A 286 -20.76 -4.06 -2.18
N ASP A 287 -22.05 -4.01 -1.99
CA ASP A 287 -22.82 -4.94 -1.17
C ASP A 287 -22.36 -4.98 0.31
N ILE A 288 -22.00 -6.15 0.80
CA ILE A 288 -21.63 -6.40 2.22
C ILE A 288 -20.37 -5.67 2.69
N ASN A 289 -19.50 -5.29 1.76
CA ASN A 289 -18.25 -4.58 2.07
C ASN A 289 -18.42 -3.06 2.13
N ASN A 290 -19.65 -2.58 1.89
CA ASN A 290 -19.97 -1.16 1.82
C ASN A 290 -20.42 -0.58 3.16
N THR A 291 -20.68 -1.39 4.19
CA THR A 291 -21.13 -0.92 5.50
C THR A 291 -19.97 -0.43 6.36
N ALA A 292 -20.20 0.65 7.12
CA ALA A 292 -19.29 1.08 8.16
C ALA A 292 -19.19 0.07 9.29
N SER A 293 -18.02 -0.03 9.94
CA SER A 293 -17.95 -0.66 11.27
C SER A 293 -18.46 0.32 12.34
N GLN A 294 -19.00 -0.21 13.45
CA GLN A 294 -19.45 0.65 14.55
C GLN A 294 -18.26 1.41 15.16
N GLU A 295 -17.11 0.78 15.21
CA GLU A 295 -15.88 1.37 15.73
C GLU A 295 -15.43 2.60 14.91
N MET A 296 -15.64 2.59 13.57
CA MET A 296 -15.40 3.76 12.70
C MET A 296 -16.39 4.88 13.00
N ILE A 297 -17.67 4.56 13.12
CA ILE A 297 -18.70 5.55 13.47
C ILE A 297 -18.37 6.18 14.84
N ASP A 298 -18.04 5.36 15.85
CA ASP A 298 -17.69 5.82 17.19
C ASP A 298 -16.46 6.75 17.19
N ALA A 299 -15.47 6.47 16.35
CA ALA A 299 -14.27 7.30 16.24
C ALA A 299 -14.56 8.71 15.72
N PHE A 300 -15.46 8.86 14.74
CA PHE A 300 -15.88 10.16 14.22
C PHE A 300 -16.92 10.85 15.09
N GLN A 301 -17.76 10.09 15.80
CA GLN A 301 -18.73 10.62 16.76
C GLN A 301 -18.13 10.88 18.16
N LYS A 302 -16.81 10.70 18.33
CA LYS A 302 -16.11 10.97 19.61
C LYS A 302 -16.31 12.40 20.10
N VAL A 303 -16.47 13.32 19.16
CA VAL A 303 -16.91 14.71 19.39
C VAL A 303 -18.03 15.07 18.42
N ALA A 304 -18.88 15.98 18.81
CA ALA A 304 -19.97 16.42 17.93
C ALA A 304 -19.43 17.23 16.75
N GLY A 305 -20.01 17.05 15.57
CA GLY A 305 -19.81 17.91 14.40
C GLY A 305 -18.50 17.64 13.64
N ASP A 306 -17.90 16.46 13.76
CA ASP A 306 -16.78 16.08 12.91
C ASP A 306 -17.28 15.87 11.45
N PRO A 307 -16.91 16.75 10.50
CA PRO A 307 -17.44 16.70 9.15
C PRO A 307 -16.94 15.52 8.34
N ARG A 308 -15.86 14.85 8.77
CA ARG A 308 -15.32 13.67 8.10
C ARG A 308 -16.30 12.51 8.08
N LEU A 309 -17.21 12.45 9.07
CA LEU A 309 -18.24 11.41 9.15
C LEU A 309 -19.15 11.41 7.91
N GLU A 310 -19.72 12.57 7.56
CA GLU A 310 -20.65 12.69 6.43
C GLU A 310 -19.95 12.63 5.06
N ILE A 311 -18.67 12.94 5.00
CA ILE A 311 -17.86 12.77 3.79
C ILE A 311 -17.65 11.28 3.50
N LEU A 312 -17.39 10.49 4.53
CA LEU A 312 -17.06 9.08 4.41
C LEU A 312 -18.28 8.18 4.30
N TYR A 313 -19.34 8.51 5.04
CA TYR A 313 -20.48 7.61 5.20
C TYR A 313 -21.82 8.30 4.92
N PHE A 314 -22.74 7.49 4.43
CA PHE A 314 -24.14 7.83 4.27
C PHE A 314 -24.94 7.21 5.45
N PRO A 315 -25.86 7.95 6.11
CA PRO A 315 -26.60 7.45 7.27
C PRO A 315 -27.55 6.31 6.93
N ASP A 316 -28.11 5.64 7.94
CA ASP A 316 -29.17 4.65 7.77
C ASP A 316 -30.49 5.26 7.27
N ALA A 317 -31.52 4.44 7.09
CA ALA A 317 -32.84 4.90 6.57
C ALA A 317 -33.57 5.84 7.53
N SER A 318 -33.13 5.94 8.79
CA SER A 318 -33.68 6.87 9.79
C SER A 318 -32.82 8.14 9.95
N ASP A 319 -31.89 8.39 9.04
CA ASP A 319 -30.93 9.50 9.06
C ASP A 319 -30.01 9.48 10.30
N VAL A 320 -29.66 8.27 10.75
CA VAL A 320 -28.73 8.04 11.88
C VAL A 320 -27.48 7.35 11.39
N TYR A 321 -26.31 7.78 11.88
CA TYR A 321 -25.06 7.08 11.64
C TYR A 321 -24.92 5.92 12.61
N LYS A 322 -24.91 4.70 12.08
CA LYS A 322 -24.80 3.44 12.81
C LYS A 322 -23.97 2.46 12.00
N GLY A 323 -22.94 1.89 12.61
CA GLY A 323 -22.11 0.88 11.99
C GLY A 323 -22.51 -0.55 12.37
N LYS A 324 -22.00 -1.51 11.62
CA LYS A 324 -22.11 -2.93 11.93
C LYS A 324 -21.07 -3.29 12.99
N SER A 325 -21.49 -3.92 14.10
CA SER A 325 -20.62 -4.19 15.24
C SER A 325 -20.09 -5.62 15.27
N MET A 326 -18.84 -5.79 15.67
CA MET A 326 -18.25 -7.10 16.02
C MET A 326 -18.92 -7.76 17.21
N LYS A 327 -19.68 -7.02 18.03
CA LYS A 327 -20.43 -7.52 19.18
C LYS A 327 -21.76 -8.14 18.79
N GLU A 328 -22.23 -7.90 17.58
CA GLU A 328 -23.48 -8.49 17.11
C GLU A 328 -23.35 -10.02 17.04
N THR A 329 -24.38 -10.70 17.55
CA THR A 329 -24.46 -12.16 17.42
C THR A 329 -24.72 -12.55 15.97
N ALA A 330 -24.43 -13.80 15.58
CA ALA A 330 -24.75 -14.28 14.24
C ALA A 330 -26.23 -14.21 13.91
N LEU A 331 -27.11 -14.42 14.92
CA LEU A 331 -28.56 -14.30 14.72
C LEU A 331 -28.94 -12.86 14.41
N GLU A 332 -28.40 -11.87 15.13
CA GLU A 332 -28.61 -10.45 14.86
C GLU A 332 -28.05 -10.06 13.48
N GLN A 333 -26.85 -10.50 13.14
CA GLN A 333 -26.24 -10.23 11.84
C GLN A 333 -27.05 -10.83 10.68
N SER A 334 -27.58 -12.05 10.83
CA SER A 334 -28.44 -12.68 9.83
C SER A 334 -29.76 -11.93 9.67
N ALA A 335 -30.41 -11.60 10.79
CA ALA A 335 -31.67 -10.84 10.77
C ALA A 335 -31.49 -9.44 10.16
N ASN A 336 -30.40 -8.76 10.51
CA ASN A 336 -30.06 -7.46 9.99
C ASN A 336 -29.70 -7.53 8.49
N GLY A 337 -29.00 -8.58 8.05
CA GLY A 337 -28.71 -8.83 6.64
C GLY A 337 -29.96 -9.07 5.80
N GLU A 338 -30.97 -9.75 6.35
CA GLU A 338 -32.27 -9.90 5.68
C GLU A 338 -32.99 -8.55 5.50
N ILE A 339 -32.86 -7.64 6.46
CA ILE A 339 -33.43 -6.29 6.36
C ILE A 339 -32.67 -5.48 5.32
N GLU A 340 -31.35 -5.45 5.39
CA GLU A 340 -30.47 -4.75 4.42
C GLU A 340 -30.73 -5.23 2.97
N SER A 341 -30.96 -6.53 2.77
CA SER A 341 -31.21 -7.12 1.45
C SER A 341 -32.50 -6.62 0.77
N LYS A 342 -33.40 -5.98 1.52
CA LYS A 342 -34.63 -5.38 0.98
C LYS A 342 -34.39 -4.06 0.26
N GLY A 343 -33.19 -3.53 0.33
CA GLY A 343 -32.74 -2.39 -0.44
C GLY A 343 -32.61 -1.08 0.33
N TYR A 344 -32.31 -0.04 -0.39
CA TYR A 344 -31.90 1.28 0.13
C TYR A 344 -32.83 1.85 1.21
N ASP A 345 -34.16 1.76 1.02
CA ASP A 345 -35.14 2.33 1.97
C ASP A 345 -35.29 1.55 3.28
N GLN A 346 -34.63 0.38 3.39
CA GLN A 346 -34.69 -0.49 4.56
C GLN A 346 -33.33 -0.62 5.27
N ARG A 347 -32.30 0.14 4.81
CA ARG A 347 -30.96 0.07 5.37
C ARG A 347 -30.94 0.44 6.85
N ILE A 348 -30.23 -0.33 7.65
CA ILE A 348 -30.11 -0.14 9.10
C ILE A 348 -28.69 0.21 9.53
N TYR A 349 -27.75 0.21 8.59
CA TYR A 349 -26.37 0.61 8.80
C TYR A 349 -25.99 1.78 7.90
N SER A 350 -24.96 2.50 8.31
CA SER A 350 -24.28 3.48 7.47
C SER A 350 -23.44 2.77 6.39
N HIS A 351 -23.51 3.29 5.19
CA HIS A 351 -22.76 2.80 4.04
C HIS A 351 -21.71 3.81 3.59
N LEU A 352 -20.71 3.35 2.84
CA LEU A 352 -19.74 4.25 2.23
C LEU A 352 -20.45 5.28 1.35
N ASN A 353 -20.04 6.54 1.46
CA ASN A 353 -20.53 7.58 0.58
C ASN A 353 -20.02 7.36 -0.84
N ALA A 354 -20.92 7.05 -1.74
CA ALA A 354 -20.60 6.71 -3.11
C ALA A 354 -19.96 7.88 -3.88
N ALA A 355 -20.27 9.12 -3.53
CA ALA A 355 -19.63 10.30 -4.15
C ALA A 355 -18.15 10.41 -3.78
N THR A 356 -17.78 9.99 -2.57
CA THR A 356 -16.36 9.99 -2.14
C THR A 356 -15.59 8.83 -2.74
N PHE A 357 -16.22 7.67 -2.85
CA PHE A 357 -15.52 6.42 -3.13
C PHE A 357 -16.00 5.69 -4.39
N THR A 358 -17.12 4.96 -4.33
CA THR A 358 -17.50 3.96 -5.32
C THR A 358 -17.96 4.54 -6.66
N TYR A 359 -18.33 5.82 -6.71
CA TYR A 359 -18.67 6.58 -7.91
C TYR A 359 -17.80 7.83 -8.05
N ASN A 360 -16.50 7.68 -7.85
CA ASN A 360 -15.49 8.72 -8.04
C ASN A 360 -14.38 8.19 -8.95
N ASN A 361 -14.44 8.54 -10.24
CA ASN A 361 -13.44 8.12 -11.22
C ASN A 361 -12.09 8.81 -10.99
N LEU A 362 -12.09 9.93 -10.27
CA LEU A 362 -10.88 10.71 -9.95
C LEU A 362 -10.28 10.33 -8.59
N PHE A 363 -10.76 9.24 -7.98
CA PHE A 363 -10.22 8.76 -6.71
C PHE A 363 -8.73 8.45 -6.83
N GLN A 364 -7.93 9.19 -6.06
CA GLN A 364 -6.49 9.01 -6.00
C GLN A 364 -6.10 8.18 -4.78
N SER A 365 -5.21 7.19 -5.00
CA SER A 365 -4.65 6.42 -3.90
C SER A 365 -3.46 7.14 -3.30
N PRO A 366 -3.50 7.51 -2.01
CA PRO A 366 -2.33 8.04 -1.34
C PRO A 366 -1.27 6.95 -1.13
N ILE A 367 -0.02 7.27 -1.40
CA ILE A 367 1.15 6.49 -0.98
C ILE A 367 1.54 6.90 0.43
N ILE A 368 1.71 8.21 0.64
CA ILE A 368 1.90 8.84 1.96
C ILE A 368 1.12 10.14 1.99
N SER A 369 0.14 10.23 2.89
CA SER A 369 -0.68 11.43 3.07
C SER A 369 -0.06 12.40 4.06
N ALA A 370 -0.41 13.68 3.94
CA ALA A 370 -0.01 14.69 4.92
C ALA A 370 -0.57 14.40 6.32
N ALA A 371 -1.79 13.89 6.39
CA ALA A 371 -2.40 13.47 7.65
C ALA A 371 -1.59 12.36 8.32
N GLU A 372 -1.19 11.33 7.57
CA GLU A 372 -0.35 10.24 8.08
C GLU A 372 0.95 10.77 8.67
N VAL A 373 1.65 11.65 7.93
CA VAL A 373 2.93 12.22 8.38
C VAL A 373 2.75 13.01 9.68
N ASN A 374 1.70 13.81 9.79
CA ASN A 374 1.43 14.58 11.02
C ASN A 374 1.02 13.66 12.18
N PHE A 375 0.30 12.55 11.94
CA PHE A 375 0.04 11.54 12.97
C PHE A 375 1.32 10.81 13.42
N LEU A 376 2.22 10.48 12.49
CA LEU A 376 3.54 9.91 12.83
C LEU A 376 4.36 10.85 13.69
N LEU A 377 4.36 12.15 13.37
CA LEU A 377 5.01 13.17 14.20
C LEU A 377 4.33 13.32 15.57
N ALA A 378 2.99 13.30 15.63
CA ALA A 378 2.27 13.35 16.89
C ALA A 378 2.62 12.18 17.81
N GLU A 379 2.69 10.97 17.24
CA GLU A 379 3.13 9.76 17.95
C GLU A 379 4.59 9.90 18.42
N ALA A 380 5.49 10.29 17.53
CA ALA A 380 6.91 10.43 17.83
C ALA A 380 7.16 11.44 18.97
N TYR A 381 6.44 12.55 18.97
CA TYR A 381 6.51 13.57 20.03
C TYR A 381 5.88 13.09 21.33
N GLN A 382 4.72 12.42 21.27
CA GLN A 382 4.04 11.86 22.44
C GLN A 382 4.87 10.79 23.15
N GLN A 383 5.60 10.00 22.37
CA GLN A 383 6.45 8.92 22.88
C GLN A 383 7.88 9.38 23.22
N GLY A 384 8.22 10.63 22.94
CA GLY A 384 9.56 11.17 23.17
C GLY A 384 10.64 10.56 22.29
N TYR A 385 10.29 10.08 21.08
CA TYR A 385 11.28 9.60 20.10
C TYR A 385 12.11 10.77 19.54
N THR A 386 11.48 11.93 19.44
CA THR A 386 12.11 13.22 19.12
C THR A 386 11.34 14.35 19.79
N SER A 387 11.93 15.57 19.80
CA SER A 387 11.33 16.75 20.42
C SER A 387 10.29 17.40 19.50
N GLY A 388 9.15 17.79 20.05
CA GLY A 388 8.08 18.49 19.34
C GLY A 388 6.80 18.61 20.17
N ASN A 389 5.76 19.17 19.57
CA ASN A 389 4.46 19.33 20.24
C ASN A 389 3.46 18.31 19.65
N ALA A 390 3.16 17.27 20.42
CA ALA A 390 2.26 16.20 20.01
C ALA A 390 0.83 16.68 19.71
N GLU A 391 0.30 17.62 20.54
CA GLU A 391 -1.04 18.18 20.34
C GLU A 391 -1.13 18.97 19.02
N ASN A 392 -0.14 19.80 18.73
CA ASN A 392 -0.14 20.58 17.49
C ASN A 392 -0.03 19.66 16.25
N ALA A 393 0.83 18.66 16.30
CA ALA A 393 0.94 17.68 15.22
C ALA A 393 -0.36 16.87 15.03
N PHE A 394 -1.01 16.45 16.14
CA PHE A 394 -2.31 15.78 16.09
C PHE A 394 -3.39 16.67 15.46
N LYS A 395 -3.49 17.93 15.92
CA LYS A 395 -4.46 18.88 15.37
C LYS A 395 -4.24 19.11 13.87
N LYS A 396 -2.99 19.26 13.47
CA LYS A 396 -2.63 19.38 12.05
C LYS A 396 -3.04 18.12 11.28
N ALA A 397 -2.79 16.92 11.81
CA ALA A 397 -3.19 15.67 11.19
C ALA A 397 -4.71 15.58 10.94
N ILE A 398 -5.53 16.04 11.88
CA ILE A 398 -7.00 16.08 11.72
C ILE A 398 -7.43 17.05 10.60
N VAL A 399 -6.81 18.24 10.55
CA VAL A 399 -7.08 19.23 9.49
C VAL A 399 -6.72 18.64 8.12
N GLU A 400 -5.53 18.06 7.99
CA GLU A 400 -5.07 17.44 6.73
C GLU A 400 -5.89 16.20 6.34
N SER A 401 -6.38 15.45 7.32
CA SER A 401 -7.33 14.36 7.09
C SER A 401 -8.64 14.87 6.50
N TYR A 402 -9.15 15.98 7.03
CA TYR A 402 -10.34 16.61 6.48
C TYR A 402 -10.12 17.13 5.06
N HIS A 403 -9.01 17.84 4.80
CA HIS A 403 -8.69 18.35 3.45
C HIS A 403 -8.66 17.22 2.43
N GLN A 404 -7.95 16.13 2.70
CA GLN A 404 -7.88 14.98 1.79
C GLN A 404 -9.26 14.41 1.49
N LEU A 405 -10.09 14.19 2.51
CA LEU A 405 -11.40 13.58 2.35
C LEU A 405 -12.39 14.53 1.67
N PHE A 406 -12.34 15.81 2.01
CA PHE A 406 -13.18 16.82 1.38
C PHE A 406 -12.86 16.95 -0.11
N ASP A 407 -11.58 17.02 -0.47
CA ASP A 407 -11.15 17.12 -1.86
C ASP A 407 -11.53 15.86 -2.67
N LEU A 408 -11.44 14.68 -2.07
CA LEU A 408 -11.91 13.44 -2.70
C LEU A 408 -13.40 13.50 -3.04
N ASN A 409 -14.23 14.07 -2.17
CA ASN A 409 -15.67 14.15 -2.38
C ASN A 409 -16.05 15.28 -3.36
N VAL A 410 -15.56 16.51 -3.12
CA VAL A 410 -15.98 17.70 -3.90
C VAL A 410 -15.48 17.64 -5.34
N ASN A 411 -14.29 17.06 -5.57
CA ASN A 411 -13.70 16.92 -6.89
C ASN A 411 -14.16 15.64 -7.63
N SER A 412 -15.04 14.82 -7.04
CA SER A 412 -15.62 13.69 -7.75
C SER A 412 -16.24 14.13 -9.09
N ASP A 413 -15.93 13.43 -10.17
CA ASP A 413 -16.42 13.73 -11.52
C ASP A 413 -17.86 13.25 -11.75
N GLN A 414 -18.43 12.49 -10.82
CA GLN A 414 -19.75 11.92 -10.94
C GLN A 414 -20.83 12.80 -10.29
N SER A 415 -22.06 12.63 -10.73
CA SER A 415 -23.23 13.25 -10.14
C SER A 415 -24.24 12.19 -9.69
N LYS A 416 -25.18 12.57 -8.82
CA LYS A 416 -26.27 11.67 -8.41
C LYS A 416 -27.10 11.15 -9.61
N ALA A 417 -27.16 11.91 -10.69
CA ALA A 417 -27.85 11.50 -11.91
C ALA A 417 -27.14 10.37 -12.67
N SER A 418 -25.81 10.26 -12.53
CA SER A 418 -25.03 9.16 -13.12
C SER A 418 -24.87 7.97 -12.18
N ALA A 419 -25.17 8.13 -10.88
CA ALA A 419 -25.21 7.02 -9.93
C ALA A 419 -26.55 6.27 -10.04
N PRO A 420 -26.58 4.94 -9.79
CA PRO A 420 -27.84 4.21 -9.64
C PRO A 420 -28.75 4.85 -8.59
N SER A 421 -30.08 4.76 -8.81
CA SER A 421 -31.08 5.44 -7.96
C SER A 421 -31.09 4.97 -6.49
N ASN A 422 -30.47 3.84 -6.20
CA ASN A 422 -30.35 3.23 -4.89
C ASN A 422 -28.96 3.35 -4.26
N GLU A 423 -28.06 4.16 -4.87
CA GLU A 423 -26.72 4.34 -4.31
C GLU A 423 -26.68 5.44 -3.23
N TYR A 424 -25.80 5.25 -2.26
CA TYR A 424 -25.59 6.11 -1.10
C TYR A 424 -24.73 7.32 -1.47
N PHE A 425 -25.30 8.29 -2.21
CA PHE A 425 -24.55 9.35 -2.86
C PHE A 425 -24.82 10.72 -2.23
N LYS A 426 -23.80 11.29 -1.56
CA LYS A 426 -23.79 12.68 -1.06
C LYS A 426 -22.54 13.38 -1.54
N LYS A 427 -22.65 14.22 -2.57
CA LYS A 427 -21.58 15.09 -3.04
C LYS A 427 -21.69 16.45 -2.35
N LEU A 428 -20.59 16.91 -1.79
CA LEU A 428 -20.42 18.25 -1.22
C LEU A 428 -20.06 19.26 -2.31
N SER A 429 -20.13 20.52 -1.96
CA SER A 429 -19.72 21.67 -2.76
C SER A 429 -18.70 22.52 -1.99
N GLU A 430 -18.01 23.41 -2.65
CA GLU A 430 -17.06 24.33 -2.00
C GLU A 430 -17.72 25.20 -0.91
N THR A 431 -19.06 25.41 -0.98
CA THR A 431 -19.79 26.15 0.06
C THR A 431 -20.00 25.35 1.35
N ASP A 432 -19.80 24.03 1.30
CA ASP A 432 -19.89 23.13 2.46
C ASP A 432 -18.53 22.98 3.18
N LYS A 433 -17.49 23.65 2.67
CA LYS A 433 -16.15 23.57 3.23
C LYS A 433 -16.10 24.18 4.64
N VAL A 434 -15.70 23.35 5.60
CA VAL A 434 -15.43 23.79 6.97
C VAL A 434 -14.10 24.52 7.02
N SER A 435 -14.04 25.65 7.73
CA SER A 435 -12.79 26.42 7.83
C SER A 435 -11.72 25.69 8.66
N ASP A 436 -10.45 25.98 8.39
CA ASP A 436 -9.33 25.42 9.17
C ASP A 436 -9.44 25.79 10.66
N ALA A 437 -9.98 26.97 10.99
CA ALA A 437 -10.18 27.40 12.37
C ALA A 437 -11.21 26.53 13.12
N ASP A 438 -12.31 26.18 12.43
CA ASP A 438 -13.33 25.28 12.97
C ASP A 438 -12.80 23.85 13.07
N MET A 439 -12.06 23.38 12.05
CA MET A 439 -11.40 22.08 12.09
C MET A 439 -10.36 21.98 13.22
N LEU A 440 -9.57 23.03 13.48
CA LEU A 440 -8.64 23.10 14.62
C LEU A 440 -9.38 23.05 15.96
N THR A 441 -10.58 23.62 16.03
CA THR A 441 -11.46 23.54 17.22
C THR A 441 -11.93 22.10 17.44
N ILE A 442 -12.43 21.44 16.40
CA ILE A 442 -12.84 20.03 16.43
C ILE A 442 -11.65 19.14 16.83
N ALA A 443 -10.48 19.35 16.23
CA ALA A 443 -9.26 18.62 16.54
C ALA A 443 -8.81 18.83 18.01
N GLY A 444 -8.97 20.04 18.55
CA GLY A 444 -8.72 20.33 19.96
C GLY A 444 -9.69 19.59 20.90
N ASN A 445 -10.95 19.53 20.53
CA ASN A 445 -11.97 18.77 21.26
C ASN A 445 -11.67 17.26 21.22
N LEU A 446 -11.26 16.72 20.06
CA LEU A 446 -10.79 15.33 19.93
C LEU A 446 -9.58 15.04 20.82
N TRP A 447 -8.57 15.92 20.82
CA TRP A 447 -7.41 15.78 21.69
C TRP A 447 -7.82 15.70 23.17
N ASN A 448 -8.72 16.56 23.58
CA ASN A 448 -9.20 16.63 24.98
C ASN A 448 -10.11 15.43 25.35
N ALA A 449 -10.86 14.88 24.41
CA ALA A 449 -11.77 13.77 24.63
C ALA A 449 -11.06 12.43 24.92
N TYR A 450 -9.78 12.30 24.56
CA TYR A 450 -8.98 11.13 24.88
C TYR A 450 -8.10 11.39 26.12
N THR A 451 -8.33 10.64 27.20
CA THR A 451 -7.45 10.68 28.38
C THR A 451 -6.08 10.11 28.07
N ASN A 452 -6.04 8.96 27.37
CA ASN A 452 -4.81 8.39 26.82
C ASN A 452 -4.53 9.00 25.45
N LYS A 453 -3.50 9.84 25.36
CA LYS A 453 -3.17 10.57 24.12
C LYS A 453 -2.70 9.65 22.99
N MET A 454 -1.99 8.58 23.33
CA MET A 454 -1.62 7.57 22.32
C MET A 454 -2.82 6.86 21.73
N GLU A 455 -3.80 6.49 22.56
CA GLU A 455 -5.06 5.93 22.07
C GLU A 455 -5.75 6.91 21.10
N GLY A 456 -5.82 8.19 21.47
CA GLY A 456 -6.42 9.22 20.61
C GLY A 456 -5.69 9.39 19.28
N ILE A 457 -4.36 9.48 19.30
CA ILE A 457 -3.52 9.61 18.09
C ILE A 457 -3.76 8.38 17.18
N MET A 458 -3.65 7.18 17.73
CA MET A 458 -3.75 5.95 16.95
C MET A 458 -5.16 5.68 16.44
N THR A 459 -6.20 5.97 17.24
CA THR A 459 -7.59 5.83 16.80
C THR A 459 -7.92 6.78 15.65
N GLN A 460 -7.47 8.03 15.74
CA GLN A 460 -7.73 9.00 14.68
C GLN A 460 -6.89 8.75 13.43
N LYS A 461 -5.66 8.24 13.56
CA LYS A 461 -4.84 7.77 12.45
C LYS A 461 -5.48 6.56 11.76
N TRP A 462 -5.95 5.60 12.53
CA TRP A 462 -6.70 4.44 12.05
C TRP A 462 -7.99 4.86 11.30
N ALA A 463 -8.74 5.81 11.86
CA ALA A 463 -9.93 6.35 11.21
C ALA A 463 -9.62 7.08 9.89
N HIS A 464 -8.49 7.81 9.84
CA HIS A 464 -7.99 8.43 8.61
C HIS A 464 -7.63 7.40 7.54
N PHE A 465 -6.92 6.34 7.90
CA PHE A 465 -6.58 5.26 6.97
C PHE A 465 -7.83 4.58 6.41
N GLY A 466 -8.83 4.32 7.26
CA GLY A 466 -10.12 3.80 6.85
C GLY A 466 -10.00 2.66 5.84
N ILE A 467 -10.77 2.76 4.76
CA ILE A 467 -10.74 1.83 3.64
C ILE A 467 -9.64 2.16 2.61
N ILE A 468 -8.97 3.30 2.76
CA ILE A 468 -7.97 3.77 1.78
C ILE A 468 -6.62 3.09 2.00
N GLN A 469 -6.21 2.91 3.26
CA GLN A 469 -4.92 2.30 3.66
C GLN A 469 -5.09 1.30 4.82
N PRO A 470 -5.99 0.31 4.72
CA PRO A 470 -6.30 -0.59 5.83
C PRO A 470 -5.12 -1.51 6.21
N THR A 471 -4.17 -1.76 5.30
CA THR A 471 -2.92 -2.47 5.59
C THR A 471 -2.07 -1.70 6.61
N GLN A 472 -1.96 -0.37 6.46
CA GLN A 472 -1.28 0.48 7.43
C GLN A 472 -2.04 0.55 8.76
N ALA A 473 -3.37 0.61 8.72
CA ALA A 473 -4.20 0.54 9.91
C ALA A 473 -3.98 -0.76 10.69
N TRP A 474 -3.92 -1.91 9.99
CA TRP A 474 -3.63 -3.21 10.59
C TRP A 474 -2.19 -3.27 11.17
N THR A 475 -1.21 -2.69 10.49
CA THR A 475 0.17 -2.60 10.98
C THR A 475 0.21 -1.81 12.30
N ASP A 476 -0.45 -0.67 12.36
CA ASP A 476 -0.50 0.16 13.57
C ASP A 476 -1.20 -0.54 14.76
N ILE A 477 -2.28 -1.27 14.52
CA ILE A 477 -2.95 -2.06 15.57
C ILE A 477 -1.98 -3.11 16.14
N ARG A 478 -1.28 -3.87 15.28
CA ARG A 478 -0.30 -4.89 15.71
C ARG A 478 0.85 -4.27 16.50
N ARG A 479 1.25 -3.06 16.16
CA ARG A 479 2.37 -2.35 16.76
C ARG A 479 2.01 -1.72 18.12
N THR A 480 0.81 -1.18 18.25
CA THR A 480 0.41 -0.33 19.39
C THR A 480 -0.69 -0.94 20.26
N GLY A 481 -1.54 -1.78 19.68
CA GLY A 481 -2.77 -2.26 20.31
C GLY A 481 -3.94 -1.27 20.22
N TYR A 482 -3.82 -0.21 19.45
CA TYR A 482 -4.87 0.81 19.31
C TYR A 482 -5.33 0.97 17.84
N PRO A 483 -6.65 1.21 17.64
CA PRO A 483 -7.71 1.11 18.64
C PRO A 483 -7.82 -0.31 19.23
N ALA A 484 -8.34 -0.40 20.46
CA ALA A 484 -8.54 -1.70 21.11
C ALA A 484 -9.78 -2.39 20.52
N LEU A 485 -9.57 -3.22 19.50
CA LEU A 485 -10.62 -3.91 18.76
C LEU A 485 -10.93 -5.29 19.35
N ILE A 486 -12.13 -5.78 19.08
CA ILE A 486 -12.59 -7.12 19.50
C ILE A 486 -12.54 -8.06 18.30
N TYR A 487 -11.96 -9.23 18.49
CA TYR A 487 -11.84 -10.26 17.46
C TYR A 487 -12.67 -11.51 17.86
N PRO A 488 -13.93 -11.62 17.38
CA PRO A 488 -14.77 -12.77 17.66
C PRO A 488 -14.28 -14.02 16.93
N THR A 489 -14.78 -15.19 17.33
CA THR A 489 -14.56 -16.44 16.59
C THR A 489 -15.19 -16.34 15.20
N ASP A 490 -14.42 -16.67 14.15
CA ASP A 490 -14.97 -16.85 12.81
C ASP A 490 -15.83 -18.12 12.78
N LYS A 491 -17.13 -17.94 12.63
CA LYS A 491 -18.09 -19.05 12.70
C LYS A 491 -18.09 -19.93 11.46
N GLY A 492 -17.74 -19.38 10.30
CA GLY A 492 -17.66 -20.15 9.06
C GLY A 492 -16.63 -21.26 9.10
N THR A 493 -15.49 -21.04 9.78
CA THR A 493 -14.41 -22.02 9.92
C THR A 493 -14.31 -22.62 11.31
N GLY A 494 -15.00 -22.04 12.31
CA GLY A 494 -14.85 -22.40 13.73
C GLY A 494 -13.51 -21.97 14.32
N VAL A 495 -12.70 -21.23 13.58
CA VAL A 495 -11.38 -20.77 14.03
C VAL A 495 -11.57 -19.64 15.04
N LYS A 496 -11.07 -19.88 16.24
CA LYS A 496 -10.92 -18.88 17.28
C LYS A 496 -9.47 -18.41 17.24
N ILE A 497 -9.26 -17.22 16.73
CA ILE A 497 -7.99 -16.54 16.90
C ILE A 497 -8.07 -15.77 18.21
N ALA A 498 -7.26 -16.16 19.18
CA ALA A 498 -7.21 -15.49 20.48
C ALA A 498 -6.75 -14.03 20.36
N ASN A 499 -6.04 -13.71 19.28
CA ASN A 499 -5.48 -12.41 18.99
C ASN A 499 -5.61 -12.11 17.48
N ILE A 500 -5.44 -10.84 17.10
CA ILE A 500 -5.33 -10.44 15.70
C ILE A 500 -4.24 -11.26 15.01
N PRO A 501 -4.45 -11.72 13.75
CA PRO A 501 -3.37 -12.29 12.95
C PRO A 501 -2.20 -11.32 12.87
N ASN A 502 -1.00 -11.79 13.24
CA ASN A 502 0.20 -10.96 13.28
C ASN A 502 0.97 -10.96 11.96
N ARG A 503 0.66 -11.88 11.07
CA ARG A 503 1.25 -12.00 9.74
C ARG A 503 0.35 -12.82 8.80
N VAL A 504 0.64 -12.76 7.52
CA VAL A 504 0.12 -13.67 6.51
C VAL A 504 1.12 -14.81 6.34
N LYS A 505 0.62 -16.03 6.12
CA LYS A 505 1.47 -17.17 5.75
C LYS A 505 2.16 -16.92 4.43
N TYR A 506 3.34 -17.48 4.25
CA TYR A 506 3.97 -17.50 2.94
C TYR A 506 3.07 -18.22 1.93
N PRO A 507 3.02 -17.76 0.67
CA PRO A 507 2.25 -18.46 -0.34
C PRO A 507 2.83 -19.86 -0.61
N SER A 508 1.97 -20.81 -0.93
CA SER A 508 2.37 -22.21 -1.17
C SER A 508 3.43 -22.35 -2.27
N VAL A 509 3.48 -21.42 -3.23
CA VAL A 509 4.49 -21.36 -4.27
C VAL A 509 5.93 -21.31 -3.73
N GLU A 510 6.15 -20.72 -2.56
CA GLU A 510 7.48 -20.73 -1.91
C GLU A 510 7.83 -22.11 -1.36
N ALA A 511 6.87 -22.78 -0.71
CA ALA A 511 7.09 -24.15 -0.24
C ALA A 511 7.39 -25.12 -1.40
N ASP A 512 6.76 -24.91 -2.57
CA ASP A 512 6.91 -25.76 -3.75
C ASP A 512 8.21 -25.45 -4.53
N ASN A 513 8.52 -24.15 -4.74
CA ASN A 513 9.61 -23.75 -5.63
C ASN A 513 10.93 -23.44 -4.90
N ASN A 514 10.91 -23.01 -3.64
CA ASN A 514 12.08 -22.68 -2.84
C ASN A 514 12.14 -23.52 -1.55
N THR A 515 11.80 -24.79 -1.66
CA THR A 515 11.48 -25.72 -0.57
C THR A 515 12.50 -25.74 0.55
N ASP A 516 13.80 -25.84 0.25
CA ASP A 516 14.85 -25.95 1.27
C ASP A 516 14.98 -24.66 2.10
N ASN A 517 14.97 -23.50 1.44
CA ASN A 517 15.06 -22.22 2.12
C ASN A 517 13.76 -21.87 2.85
N TYR A 518 12.59 -22.21 2.27
CA TYR A 518 11.32 -22.10 2.97
C TYR A 518 11.32 -22.93 4.26
N ASN A 519 11.72 -24.22 4.20
CA ASN A 519 11.79 -25.09 5.36
C ASN A 519 12.77 -24.59 6.42
N ALA A 520 13.92 -24.05 6.00
CA ALA A 520 14.88 -23.44 6.93
C ALA A 520 14.32 -22.18 7.61
N ASN A 521 13.52 -21.38 6.89
CA ASN A 521 12.97 -20.13 7.41
C ASN A 521 11.69 -20.29 8.21
N LYS A 522 10.82 -21.27 7.89
CA LYS A 522 9.51 -21.41 8.56
C LYS A 522 9.62 -21.59 10.07
N GLU A 523 10.69 -22.20 10.56
CA GLU A 523 10.95 -22.35 11.99
C GLU A 523 11.23 -20.99 12.67
N ASN A 524 11.83 -20.05 11.94
CA ASN A 524 12.09 -18.69 12.42
C ASN A 524 10.79 -17.88 12.61
N VAL A 525 9.69 -18.31 11.99
CA VAL A 525 8.37 -17.68 12.07
C VAL A 525 7.34 -18.62 12.71
N GLY A 526 7.77 -19.44 13.66
CA GLY A 526 6.89 -20.27 14.48
C GLY A 526 6.16 -21.36 13.69
N GLY A 527 6.77 -21.94 12.68
CA GLY A 527 6.15 -22.95 11.81
C GLY A 527 5.28 -22.37 10.71
N ASP A 528 5.49 -21.11 10.33
CA ASP A 528 4.70 -20.36 9.34
C ASP A 528 3.23 -20.20 9.74
N THR A 529 3.00 -19.72 10.96
CA THR A 529 1.65 -19.49 11.50
C THR A 529 1.27 -18.02 11.49
N PRO A 530 -0.03 -17.66 11.33
CA PRO A 530 -0.51 -16.29 11.42
C PRO A 530 -0.32 -15.66 12.80
N GLU A 531 -0.20 -16.46 13.84
CA GLU A 531 -0.07 -16.03 15.24
C GLU A 531 1.35 -15.57 15.59
N PHE A 532 2.34 -15.86 14.76
CA PHE A 532 3.72 -15.45 15.02
C PHE A 532 3.84 -13.92 15.05
N VAL A 533 4.37 -13.40 16.14
CA VAL A 533 4.53 -11.96 16.38
C VAL A 533 5.83 -11.48 15.74
N LEU A 534 5.75 -10.57 14.76
CA LEU A 534 6.90 -9.97 14.12
C LEU A 534 7.72 -9.14 15.10
N PHE A 535 9.02 -8.95 14.85
CA PHE A 535 9.96 -8.36 15.81
C PHE A 535 9.57 -6.96 16.30
N TRP A 536 8.90 -6.17 15.48
CA TRP A 536 8.46 -4.81 15.81
C TRP A 536 7.04 -4.76 16.41
N ALA A 537 6.27 -5.83 16.30
CA ALA A 537 4.91 -5.86 16.78
C ALA A 537 4.84 -6.01 18.30
N LYS A 538 3.78 -5.48 18.90
CA LYS A 538 3.50 -5.65 20.33
C LYS A 538 2.86 -7.01 20.54
N LYS A 539 3.37 -7.76 21.51
CA LYS A 539 2.65 -8.95 21.97
C LYS A 539 1.38 -8.49 22.69
N LEU A 540 0.26 -8.54 21.99
CA LEU A 540 -1.04 -8.25 22.60
C LEU A 540 -1.43 -9.44 23.47
N GLN A 541 -1.82 -9.17 24.73
CA GLN A 541 -2.27 -10.19 25.69
C GLN A 541 -3.76 -10.41 25.57
#